data_4bdb51d5314331b8165c3c2a5bd98cdd
#
_entry.id   4bdb51d5314331b8165c3c2a5bd98cdd
#
_cell.length_a   1.000
_cell.length_b   1.000
_cell.length_c   1.000
_cell.angle_alpha   90.00
_cell.angle_beta   90.00
_cell.angle_gamma   90.00
#
_symmetry.space_group_name_H-M   'P 1'
#
loop_
_entity.id
_entity.type
_entity.pdbx_description
1 polymer ?
#
loop_
_entity_poly.entity_id
_entity_poly.type
_entity_poly.pdbx_seq_one_letter_code
_entity_poly.pdbx_strand_id
1 'polypeptide(L)'
;MAILSRFLTILLVCAASALAAPAPEPTAAPNLEDALAKRATTCTFSGTDGHLSASASKTSCSTIVISDMAVPSGVTLNLEKLKEGTTVIFKGRTTFGYSEWEGSFISISGNKITIKGDPGSVLDGQGALWWDGLGGGGGKTKPKFFKANNLNDSIIDGITILNAPKNSFSLNRVNNLIVKNILIDDRDGDTLGGHNTDGFNVNNADGVFITNVRVYNQDDCMNVNTGRNIVMTNSFCSGSHGLSIGSIADGAVVKNVTFENIVVEKSQQAIRIKTVSGAVASVSDITYRNIRINGGDVTDVVDYGIIIDQSYGGTKNSPTNGVNITNFVLENVYGSVPSDAVRVQVQCGTSTCTGFRWTNVGITGGKKSTKCINVPAGISC
;
A
#
# COMPACT_ATOMS: atom_id res chain seq x y z
N MET A 1 -32.68 0.07 -94.25
CA MET A 1 -31.89 -0.39 -95.41
C MET A 1 -30.45 -0.59 -94.89
N ALA A 2 -30.08 -1.82 -94.66
CA ALA A 2 -28.99 -2.55 -95.34
C ALA A 2 -27.57 -1.97 -95.02
N ILE A 3 -26.57 -2.62 -94.69
CA ILE A 3 -26.06 -4.01 -94.99
C ILE A 3 -24.99 -4.38 -93.98
N LEU A 4 -24.96 -5.67 -93.61
CA LEU A 4 -23.89 -6.41 -92.91
C LEU A 4 -22.53 -6.24 -93.58
N SER A 5 -21.44 -6.21 -92.76
CA SER A 5 -20.17 -6.75 -93.13
C SER A 5 -19.49 -7.35 -91.88
N ARG A 6 -19.23 -8.64 -91.99
CA ARG A 6 -18.48 -9.46 -90.98
C ARG A 6 -17.00 -9.29 -91.21
N PHE A 7 -16.21 -9.05 -90.19
CA PHE A 7 -14.77 -9.36 -90.19
C PHE A 7 -14.46 -10.31 -89.06
N LEU A 8 -13.98 -11.45 -89.43
CA LEU A 8 -13.53 -12.55 -88.63
C LEU A 8 -12.06 -12.31 -88.25
N THR A 9 -11.78 -12.00 -87.03
CA THR A 9 -10.42 -11.86 -86.50
C THR A 9 -10.08 -13.07 -85.70
N ILE A 10 -9.11 -13.89 -86.19
CA ILE A 10 -8.57 -15.05 -85.46
C ILE A 10 -7.66 -14.52 -84.36
N LEU A 11 -7.96 -14.79 -83.10
CA LEU A 11 -7.06 -14.53 -81.96
C LEU A 11 -6.25 -15.80 -81.72
N LEU A 12 -4.93 -15.71 -81.93
CA LEU A 12 -3.99 -16.70 -81.52
C LEU A 12 -3.79 -16.60 -79.99
N VAL A 13 -4.20 -17.63 -79.26
CA VAL A 13 -3.96 -17.71 -77.77
C VAL A 13 -2.61 -18.43 -77.60
N CYS A 14 -1.59 -17.66 -77.22
CA CYS A 14 -0.34 -18.23 -76.69
C CYS A 14 -0.59 -18.57 -75.19
N ALA A 15 -0.67 -19.89 -74.92
CA ALA A 15 -0.68 -20.38 -73.51
C ALA A 15 0.76 -20.32 -72.97
N ALA A 16 1.05 -19.33 -72.13
CA ALA A 16 2.26 -19.30 -71.31
C ALA A 16 2.04 -20.17 -70.06
N SER A 17 2.65 -21.30 -69.96
CA SER A 17 2.69 -22.13 -68.74
C SER A 17 3.60 -21.45 -67.73
N ALA A 18 2.99 -20.72 -66.77
CA ALA A 18 3.70 -20.24 -65.58
C ALA A 18 3.94 -21.44 -64.65
N LEU A 19 5.20 -21.84 -64.49
CA LEU A 19 5.63 -22.74 -63.43
C LEU A 19 5.49 -21.99 -62.11
N ALA A 20 4.44 -22.31 -61.33
CA ALA A 20 4.29 -21.81 -59.99
C ALA A 20 5.40 -22.38 -59.10
N ALA A 21 6.21 -21.52 -58.50
CA ALA A 21 7.14 -21.92 -57.45
C ALA A 21 6.34 -22.52 -56.27
N PRO A 22 6.86 -23.59 -55.61
CA PRO A 22 6.18 -24.15 -54.46
C PRO A 22 6.05 -23.09 -53.38
N ALA A 23 4.84 -22.92 -52.85
CA ALA A 23 4.58 -22.06 -51.69
C ALA A 23 5.46 -22.54 -50.51
N PRO A 24 6.08 -21.65 -49.76
CA PRO A 24 6.81 -22.05 -48.56
C PRO A 24 5.84 -22.79 -47.61
N GLU A 25 6.26 -23.96 -47.16
CA GLU A 25 5.50 -24.71 -46.15
C GLU A 25 5.26 -23.80 -44.94
N PRO A 26 4.05 -23.80 -44.39
CA PRO A 26 3.77 -23.04 -43.15
C PRO A 26 4.70 -23.57 -42.07
N THR A 27 5.58 -22.71 -41.56
CA THR A 27 6.36 -22.98 -40.35
C THR A 27 5.38 -23.40 -39.27
N ALA A 28 5.54 -24.60 -38.74
CA ALA A 28 4.70 -25.12 -37.67
C ALA A 28 4.58 -24.06 -36.55
N ALA A 29 3.37 -23.71 -36.19
CA ALA A 29 3.15 -22.81 -35.09
C ALA A 29 3.88 -23.35 -33.84
N PRO A 30 4.61 -22.52 -33.08
CA PRO A 30 5.31 -22.98 -31.89
C PRO A 30 4.30 -23.70 -30.98
N ASN A 31 4.67 -24.91 -30.56
CA ASN A 31 3.82 -25.75 -29.75
C ASN A 31 3.46 -24.99 -28.47
N LEU A 32 2.19 -24.69 -28.29
CA LEU A 32 1.67 -23.92 -27.12
C LEU A 32 2.04 -24.63 -25.81
N GLU A 33 2.10 -25.95 -25.81
CA GLU A 33 2.51 -26.76 -24.66
C GLU A 33 4.00 -26.59 -24.33
N ASP A 34 4.88 -26.50 -25.32
CA ASP A 34 6.32 -26.22 -25.12
C ASP A 34 6.55 -24.78 -24.67
N ALA A 35 5.72 -23.83 -25.11
CA ALA A 35 5.77 -22.43 -24.66
C ALA A 35 5.23 -22.29 -23.23
N LEU A 36 4.22 -23.06 -22.84
CA LEU A 36 3.69 -23.14 -21.49
C LEU A 36 4.63 -23.90 -20.55
N ALA A 37 5.23 -25.01 -21.00
CA ALA A 37 6.20 -25.79 -20.20
C ALA A 37 7.48 -24.98 -19.89
N LYS A 38 7.96 -24.16 -20.83
CA LYS A 38 9.07 -23.23 -20.58
C LYS A 38 8.73 -22.11 -19.59
N ARG A 39 7.45 -21.87 -19.27
CA ARG A 39 6.98 -20.86 -18.30
C ARG A 39 6.78 -21.39 -16.88
N ALA A 40 6.71 -22.68 -16.66
CA ALA A 40 6.25 -23.28 -15.40
C ALA A 40 7.39 -23.82 -14.53
N THR A 41 8.49 -23.08 -14.38
CA THR A 41 9.55 -23.49 -13.45
C THR A 41 9.19 -23.04 -12.03
N THR A 42 8.82 -23.97 -11.18
CA THR A 42 8.65 -23.73 -9.74
C THR A 42 9.97 -24.00 -9.03
N CYS A 43 10.44 -23.03 -8.26
CA CYS A 43 11.65 -23.13 -7.45
C CYS A 43 11.28 -22.96 -5.99
N THR A 44 11.69 -23.89 -5.14
CA THR A 44 11.46 -23.82 -3.68
C THR A 44 12.77 -23.55 -2.97
N PHE A 45 12.74 -22.60 -2.04
CA PHE A 45 13.87 -22.16 -1.24
C PHE A 45 13.52 -22.21 0.25
N SER A 46 14.39 -22.80 1.06
CA SER A 46 14.15 -23.00 2.50
C SER A 46 15.44 -22.92 3.31
N GLY A 47 15.29 -22.88 4.65
CA GLY A 47 16.41 -22.88 5.58
C GLY A 47 17.23 -21.59 5.56
N THR A 48 18.47 -21.65 6.03
CA THR A 48 19.34 -20.48 6.25
C THR A 48 19.94 -19.93 4.93
N ASP A 49 20.27 -20.78 3.98
CA ASP A 49 20.92 -20.40 2.73
C ASP A 49 19.93 -20.19 1.57
N GLY A 50 18.66 -20.50 1.82
CA GLY A 50 17.59 -20.36 0.82
C GLY A 50 17.47 -18.96 0.25
N HIS A 51 17.76 -17.92 1.02
CA HIS A 51 17.72 -16.52 0.60
C HIS A 51 18.72 -16.20 -0.53
N LEU A 52 19.93 -16.80 -0.49
CA LEU A 52 20.95 -16.62 -1.54
C LEU A 52 20.49 -17.26 -2.84
N SER A 53 19.99 -18.51 -2.76
CA SER A 53 19.48 -19.26 -3.92
C SER A 53 18.24 -18.60 -4.51
N ALA A 54 17.33 -18.09 -3.68
CA ALA A 54 16.15 -17.35 -4.13
C ALA A 54 16.55 -16.07 -4.88
N SER A 55 17.48 -15.30 -4.33
CA SER A 55 17.99 -14.07 -4.97
C SER A 55 18.72 -14.35 -6.29
N ALA A 56 19.52 -15.41 -6.36
CA ALA A 56 20.24 -15.79 -7.58
C ALA A 56 19.31 -16.30 -8.68
N SER A 57 18.25 -17.03 -8.31
CA SER A 57 17.35 -17.71 -9.26
C SER A 57 16.07 -16.94 -9.57
N LYS A 58 15.85 -15.77 -8.98
CA LYS A 58 14.59 -15.01 -9.04
C LYS A 58 14.11 -14.65 -10.46
N THR A 59 15.01 -14.57 -11.43
CA THR A 59 14.66 -14.29 -12.83
C THR A 59 14.48 -15.55 -13.68
N SER A 60 14.85 -16.72 -13.14
CA SER A 60 14.74 -18.01 -13.84
C SER A 60 13.45 -18.75 -13.50
N CYS A 61 12.86 -18.48 -12.32
CA CYS A 61 11.67 -19.15 -11.85
C CYS A 61 10.41 -18.35 -12.22
N SER A 62 9.37 -19.02 -12.67
CA SER A 62 8.04 -18.43 -12.86
C SER A 62 7.22 -18.47 -11.56
N THR A 63 7.52 -19.43 -10.69
CA THR A 63 6.98 -19.52 -9.33
C THR A 63 8.13 -19.70 -8.35
N ILE A 64 8.19 -18.83 -7.36
CA ILE A 64 9.17 -18.84 -6.27
C ILE A 64 8.42 -19.20 -4.99
N VAL A 65 8.77 -20.32 -4.37
CA VAL A 65 8.22 -20.73 -3.07
C VAL A 65 9.28 -20.51 -2.01
N ILE A 66 8.98 -19.66 -1.04
CA ILE A 66 9.79 -19.43 0.16
C ILE A 66 9.14 -20.26 1.27
N SER A 67 9.79 -21.33 1.72
CA SER A 67 9.22 -22.28 2.66
C SER A 67 10.12 -22.43 3.88
N ASP A 68 9.58 -22.13 5.07
CA ASP A 68 10.29 -22.31 6.35
C ASP A 68 11.72 -21.76 6.31
N MET A 69 11.84 -20.48 5.91
CA MET A 69 13.15 -19.85 5.71
C MET A 69 13.60 -19.09 6.96
N ALA A 70 14.88 -19.19 7.29
CA ALA A 70 15.53 -18.34 8.28
C ALA A 70 16.53 -17.41 7.59
N VAL A 71 16.13 -16.16 7.36
CA VAL A 71 17.00 -15.15 6.73
C VAL A 71 18.04 -14.69 7.75
N PRO A 72 19.35 -14.71 7.44
CA PRO A 72 20.39 -14.31 8.36
C PRO A 72 20.32 -12.83 8.78
N SER A 73 21.03 -12.50 9.87
CA SER A 73 21.13 -11.14 10.42
C SER A 73 21.68 -10.15 9.40
N GLY A 74 21.04 -8.97 9.30
CA GLY A 74 21.49 -7.90 8.41
C GLY A 74 21.33 -8.17 6.92
N VAL A 75 20.55 -9.19 6.56
CA VAL A 75 20.34 -9.60 5.16
C VAL A 75 18.91 -9.31 4.71
N THR A 76 18.78 -8.81 3.49
CA THR A 76 17.49 -8.69 2.80
C THR A 76 17.19 -9.94 1.97
N LEU A 77 16.02 -10.54 2.12
CA LEU A 77 15.47 -11.44 1.11
C LEU A 77 15.15 -10.61 -0.14
N ASN A 78 16.09 -10.63 -1.09
CA ASN A 78 16.05 -9.79 -2.27
C ASN A 78 15.30 -10.48 -3.43
N LEU A 79 14.08 -10.03 -3.64
CA LEU A 79 13.20 -10.42 -4.74
C LEU A 79 12.92 -9.24 -5.69
N GLU A 80 13.87 -8.31 -5.83
CA GLU A 80 13.75 -7.19 -6.76
C GLU A 80 14.00 -7.62 -8.19
N LYS A 81 13.38 -6.90 -9.14
CA LYS A 81 13.49 -7.13 -10.60
C LYS A 81 13.03 -8.53 -11.00
N LEU A 82 11.95 -9.00 -10.40
CA LEU A 82 11.32 -10.25 -10.81
C LEU A 82 10.91 -10.21 -12.29
N LYS A 83 10.97 -11.37 -12.94
CA LYS A 83 10.43 -11.52 -14.28
C LYS A 83 8.94 -11.23 -14.28
N GLU A 84 8.45 -10.58 -15.32
CA GLU A 84 7.02 -10.29 -15.46
C GLU A 84 6.17 -11.56 -15.32
N GLY A 85 5.10 -11.47 -14.55
CA GLY A 85 4.17 -12.56 -14.28
C GLY A 85 4.65 -13.58 -13.24
N THR A 86 5.76 -13.33 -12.54
CA THR A 86 6.25 -14.23 -11.49
C THR A 86 5.26 -14.30 -10.32
N THR A 87 5.06 -15.51 -9.82
CA THR A 87 4.33 -15.77 -8.57
C THR A 87 5.33 -16.04 -7.43
N VAL A 88 5.19 -15.35 -6.30
CA VAL A 88 5.94 -15.59 -5.06
C VAL A 88 4.98 -16.14 -4.03
N ILE A 89 5.30 -17.28 -3.43
CA ILE A 89 4.48 -17.94 -2.41
C ILE A 89 5.30 -18.07 -1.13
N PHE A 90 4.82 -17.48 -0.04
CA PHE A 90 5.36 -17.71 1.30
C PHE A 90 4.60 -18.88 1.95
N LYS A 91 5.34 -19.87 2.44
CA LYS A 91 4.82 -21.08 3.07
C LYS A 91 5.51 -21.36 4.40
N GLY A 92 4.74 -21.82 5.37
CA GLY A 92 5.29 -22.07 6.72
C GLY A 92 5.75 -20.78 7.40
N ARG A 93 6.85 -20.81 8.14
CA ARG A 93 7.35 -19.67 8.90
C ARG A 93 8.66 -19.13 8.32
N THR A 94 8.68 -17.84 7.98
CA THR A 94 9.89 -17.12 7.60
C THR A 94 10.31 -16.20 8.74
N THR A 95 11.55 -16.32 9.21
CA THR A 95 12.13 -15.50 10.29
C THR A 95 13.32 -14.70 9.81
N PHE A 96 13.71 -13.66 10.58
CA PHE A 96 14.79 -12.75 10.23
C PHE A 96 15.73 -12.57 11.43
N GLY A 97 17.03 -12.81 11.25
CA GLY A 97 18.03 -12.67 12.28
C GLY A 97 18.23 -11.22 12.74
N TYR A 98 18.53 -11.03 14.02
CA TYR A 98 18.75 -9.72 14.61
C TYR A 98 20.01 -9.04 14.07
N SER A 99 19.87 -7.81 13.64
CA SER A 99 20.97 -6.87 13.38
C SER A 99 20.40 -5.44 13.38
N GLU A 100 21.15 -4.50 13.88
CA GLU A 100 20.83 -3.08 13.79
C GLU A 100 21.34 -2.52 12.46
N TRP A 101 20.43 -2.25 11.52
CA TRP A 101 20.76 -1.81 10.17
C TRP A 101 19.63 -1.06 9.48
N GLU A 102 19.97 -0.15 8.56
CA GLU A 102 19.01 0.51 7.69
C GLU A 102 18.75 -0.35 6.45
N GLY A 103 17.69 -1.10 6.47
CA GLY A 103 17.34 -1.97 5.36
C GLY A 103 15.88 -2.39 5.38
N SER A 104 15.61 -3.48 4.72
CA SER A 104 14.32 -4.16 4.82
C SER A 104 14.52 -5.66 4.88
N PHE A 105 13.65 -6.37 5.57
CA PHE A 105 13.69 -7.82 5.61
C PHE A 105 13.40 -8.42 4.23
N ILE A 106 12.40 -7.89 3.55
CA ILE A 106 12.02 -8.30 2.20
C ILE A 106 12.02 -7.09 1.29
N SER A 107 12.62 -7.21 0.10
CA SER A 107 12.51 -6.20 -0.97
C SER A 107 12.04 -6.87 -2.25
N ILE A 108 10.97 -6.34 -2.85
CA ILE A 108 10.35 -6.92 -4.04
C ILE A 108 10.01 -5.84 -5.06
N SER A 109 10.23 -6.15 -6.33
CA SER A 109 9.83 -5.30 -7.46
C SER A 109 9.60 -6.11 -8.73
N GLY A 110 8.81 -5.56 -9.65
CA GLY A 110 8.49 -6.17 -10.94
C GLY A 110 7.12 -5.77 -11.46
N ASN A 111 6.73 -6.33 -12.58
CA ASN A 111 5.43 -6.07 -13.19
C ASN A 111 4.60 -7.36 -13.27
N LYS A 112 3.29 -7.23 -13.01
CA LYS A 112 2.33 -8.33 -12.99
C LYS A 112 2.73 -9.46 -12.03
N ILE A 113 3.29 -9.08 -10.89
CA ILE A 113 3.75 -10.01 -9.86
C ILE A 113 2.57 -10.40 -8.97
N THR A 114 2.47 -11.68 -8.65
CA THR A 114 1.52 -12.18 -7.65
C THR A 114 2.30 -12.66 -6.43
N ILE A 115 2.05 -12.06 -5.27
CA ILE A 115 2.64 -12.43 -3.99
C ILE A 115 1.55 -13.04 -3.13
N LYS A 116 1.76 -14.25 -2.61
CA LYS A 116 0.78 -14.97 -1.81
C LYS A 116 1.37 -15.52 -0.53
N GLY A 117 0.55 -15.52 0.53
CA GLY A 117 0.78 -16.36 1.71
C GLY A 117 -0.05 -17.65 1.61
N ASP A 118 0.56 -18.79 1.79
CA ASP A 118 -0.17 -20.05 1.98
C ASP A 118 -0.97 -19.98 3.29
N PRO A 119 -2.12 -20.66 3.40
CA PRO A 119 -2.86 -20.69 4.66
C PRO A 119 -1.98 -21.12 5.84
N GLY A 120 -1.96 -20.28 6.88
CA GLY A 120 -1.13 -20.49 8.08
C GLY A 120 0.33 -20.08 7.93
N SER A 121 0.76 -19.54 6.80
CA SER A 121 2.11 -18.99 6.67
C SER A 121 2.27 -17.68 7.47
N VAL A 122 3.44 -17.49 8.04
CA VAL A 122 3.78 -16.32 8.88
C VAL A 122 5.14 -15.77 8.50
N LEU A 123 5.21 -14.47 8.27
CA LEU A 123 6.43 -13.70 8.18
C LEU A 123 6.68 -13.09 9.57
N ASP A 124 7.57 -13.66 10.34
CA ASP A 124 7.82 -13.27 11.73
C ASP A 124 9.05 -12.36 11.84
N GLY A 125 8.77 -11.10 12.16
CA GLY A 125 9.80 -10.08 12.34
C GLY A 125 10.57 -10.16 13.64
N GLN A 126 10.07 -10.91 14.63
CA GLN A 126 10.69 -10.99 15.96
C GLN A 126 10.94 -9.60 16.58
N GLY A 127 10.01 -8.66 16.38
CA GLY A 127 10.15 -7.23 16.67
C GLY A 127 10.65 -6.89 18.05
N ALA A 128 10.33 -7.71 19.06
CA ALA A 128 10.81 -7.53 20.43
C ALA A 128 12.35 -7.44 20.55
N LEU A 129 13.10 -7.98 19.60
CA LEU A 129 14.56 -7.85 19.54
C LEU A 129 15.00 -6.41 19.26
N TRP A 130 14.19 -5.64 18.54
CA TRP A 130 14.48 -4.26 18.13
C TRP A 130 13.73 -3.20 18.94
N TRP A 131 12.58 -3.55 19.53
CA TRP A 131 11.75 -2.56 20.20
C TRP A 131 12.43 -1.99 21.45
N ASP A 132 12.35 -0.68 21.59
CA ASP A 132 12.97 0.11 22.66
C ASP A 132 12.13 1.35 23.02
N GLY A 133 10.88 1.45 22.51
CA GLY A 133 9.99 2.57 22.70
C GLY A 133 10.31 3.82 21.85
N LEU A 134 11.41 3.83 21.07
CA LEU A 134 11.87 5.00 20.32
C LEU A 134 11.57 4.92 18.82
N GLY A 135 11.21 3.76 18.31
CA GLY A 135 10.88 3.56 16.90
C GLY A 135 12.00 3.98 15.95
N GLY A 136 11.65 4.84 14.99
CA GLY A 136 12.62 5.47 14.06
C GLY A 136 13.22 6.76 14.56
N GLY A 137 12.82 7.25 15.74
CA GLY A 137 13.27 8.51 16.33
C GLY A 137 14.57 8.44 17.11
N GLY A 138 15.21 7.27 17.17
CA GLY A 138 16.44 7.06 17.91
C GLY A 138 16.60 5.62 18.42
N GLY A 139 17.52 5.38 19.32
CA GLY A 139 17.81 4.06 19.88
C GLY A 139 18.35 3.08 18.85
N LYS A 140 17.89 1.83 18.91
CA LYS A 140 18.30 0.77 17.99
C LYS A 140 17.91 1.11 16.56
N THR A 141 18.80 0.87 15.60
CA THR A 141 18.47 0.97 14.18
C THR A 141 17.60 -0.21 13.74
N LYS A 142 16.42 0.08 13.24
CA LYS A 142 15.38 -0.91 12.95
C LYS A 142 15.12 -1.04 11.45
N PRO A 143 15.21 -2.24 10.85
CA PRO A 143 14.85 -2.45 9.45
C PRO A 143 13.34 -2.33 9.23
N LYS A 144 12.95 -1.87 8.05
CA LYS A 144 11.56 -1.99 7.57
C LYS A 144 11.25 -3.45 7.26
N PHE A 145 9.98 -3.84 7.30
CA PHE A 145 9.65 -5.24 7.06
C PHE A 145 9.58 -5.56 5.56
N PHE A 146 8.51 -5.18 4.90
CA PHE A 146 8.22 -5.52 3.50
C PHE A 146 8.28 -4.27 2.63
N LYS A 147 9.27 -4.19 1.76
CA LYS A 147 9.48 -3.08 0.83
C LYS A 147 9.04 -3.47 -0.57
N ALA A 148 7.91 -2.93 -1.03
CA ALA A 148 7.44 -3.02 -2.39
C ALA A 148 7.80 -1.74 -3.15
N ASN A 149 8.84 -1.81 -3.99
CA ASN A 149 9.29 -0.69 -4.81
C ASN A 149 9.09 -1.01 -6.28
N ASN A 150 8.51 -0.07 -7.06
CA ASN A 150 8.27 -0.28 -8.49
C ASN A 150 7.58 -1.63 -8.75
N LEU A 151 6.54 -1.92 -7.98
CA LEU A 151 5.71 -3.11 -8.12
C LEU A 151 4.42 -2.68 -8.83
N ASN A 152 4.28 -3.04 -10.12
CA ASN A 152 3.20 -2.55 -10.96
C ASN A 152 2.27 -3.67 -11.41
N ASP A 153 0.98 -3.33 -11.64
CA ASP A 153 -0.05 -4.27 -12.11
C ASP A 153 -0.05 -5.59 -11.31
N SER A 154 0.11 -5.50 -9.99
CA SER A 154 0.52 -6.61 -9.14
C SER A 154 -0.47 -6.84 -7.99
N ILE A 155 -0.35 -8.00 -7.35
CA ILE A 155 -1.24 -8.41 -6.26
C ILE A 155 -0.41 -8.93 -5.09
N ILE A 156 -0.76 -8.49 -3.86
CA ILE A 156 -0.29 -9.06 -2.59
C ILE A 156 -1.52 -9.62 -1.87
N ASP A 157 -1.55 -10.92 -1.59
CA ASP A 157 -2.72 -11.64 -1.08
C ASP A 157 -2.36 -12.61 0.04
N GLY A 158 -3.09 -12.55 1.15
CA GLY A 158 -3.02 -13.56 2.21
C GLY A 158 -1.73 -13.54 3.05
N ILE A 159 -1.02 -12.42 3.12
CA ILE A 159 0.21 -12.30 3.92
C ILE A 159 -0.13 -12.04 5.39
N THR A 160 0.50 -12.80 6.28
CA THR A 160 0.51 -12.52 7.72
C THR A 160 1.89 -12.04 8.13
N ILE A 161 1.97 -10.83 8.69
CA ILE A 161 3.16 -10.27 9.35
C ILE A 161 2.94 -10.34 10.85
N LEU A 162 3.93 -10.84 11.56
CA LEU A 162 3.97 -10.90 13.02
C LEU A 162 5.16 -10.11 13.53
N ASN A 163 4.91 -9.19 14.45
CA ASN A 163 5.94 -8.45 15.19
C ASN A 163 6.98 -7.77 14.28
N ALA A 164 6.56 -6.83 13.46
CA ALA A 164 7.45 -6.03 12.64
C ALA A 164 8.36 -5.13 13.51
N PRO A 165 9.67 -5.05 13.25
CA PRO A 165 10.56 -4.15 14.00
C PRO A 165 10.19 -2.67 13.88
N LYS A 166 9.71 -2.28 12.70
CA LYS A 166 9.24 -0.95 12.31
C LYS A 166 8.22 -1.15 11.18
N ASN A 167 7.95 -0.16 10.34
CA ASN A 167 6.94 -0.21 9.28
C ASN A 167 6.77 -1.59 8.62
N SER A 168 5.53 -2.11 8.58
CA SER A 168 5.21 -3.42 8.02
C SER A 168 5.25 -3.42 6.49
N PHE A 169 4.44 -2.60 5.81
CA PHE A 169 4.48 -2.44 4.36
C PHE A 169 4.95 -1.05 3.96
N SER A 170 6.00 -0.96 3.17
CA SER A 170 6.44 0.25 2.49
C SER A 170 6.16 0.13 1.00
N LEU A 171 5.08 0.78 0.54
CA LEU A 171 4.62 0.80 -0.85
C LEU A 171 5.14 2.08 -1.51
N ASN A 172 6.14 1.98 -2.37
CA ASN A 172 6.76 3.15 -2.97
C ASN A 172 6.93 3.00 -4.48
N ARG A 173 6.50 4.00 -5.24
CA ARG A 173 6.49 3.98 -6.71
C ARG A 173 5.77 2.74 -7.25
N VAL A 174 4.60 2.45 -6.69
CA VAL A 174 3.75 1.34 -7.14
C VAL A 174 2.60 1.89 -7.98
N ASN A 175 2.20 1.13 -9.01
CA ASN A 175 1.07 1.47 -9.85
C ASN A 175 0.15 0.26 -10.00
N ASN A 176 -1.18 0.48 -9.92
CA ASN A 176 -2.18 -0.58 -10.04
C ASN A 176 -1.88 -1.78 -9.13
N LEU A 177 -1.65 -1.52 -7.83
CA LEU A 177 -1.36 -2.55 -6.83
C LEU A 177 -2.61 -2.90 -6.04
N ILE A 178 -2.94 -4.19 -5.99
CA ILE A 178 -3.99 -4.73 -5.12
C ILE A 178 -3.34 -5.40 -3.92
N VAL A 179 -3.75 -5.03 -2.70
CA VAL A 179 -3.32 -5.64 -1.44
C VAL A 179 -4.57 -6.14 -0.71
N LYS A 180 -4.63 -7.43 -0.42
CA LYS A 180 -5.84 -7.99 0.20
C LYS A 180 -5.57 -9.15 1.14
N ASN A 181 -6.53 -9.40 2.06
CA ASN A 181 -6.46 -10.51 3.00
C ASN A 181 -5.19 -10.49 3.85
N ILE A 182 -4.82 -9.34 4.37
CA ILE A 182 -3.58 -9.15 5.14
C ILE A 182 -3.88 -9.14 6.64
N LEU A 183 -3.03 -9.81 7.40
CA LEU A 183 -2.96 -9.64 8.85
C LEU A 183 -1.59 -9.05 9.21
N ILE A 184 -1.61 -7.93 9.92
CA ILE A 184 -0.45 -7.36 10.60
C ILE A 184 -0.76 -7.44 12.10
N ASP A 185 0.06 -8.17 12.84
CA ASP A 185 -0.12 -8.38 14.27
C ASP A 185 1.16 -8.03 15.03
N ASP A 186 1.22 -6.79 15.49
CA ASP A 186 2.33 -6.26 16.28
C ASP A 186 1.90 -6.03 17.75
N ARG A 187 0.84 -6.71 18.24
CA ARG A 187 0.28 -6.48 19.59
C ARG A 187 1.28 -6.73 20.73
N ASP A 188 2.26 -7.59 20.53
CA ASP A 188 3.32 -7.75 21.54
C ASP A 188 4.05 -6.43 21.79
N GLY A 189 4.06 -5.52 20.79
CA GLY A 189 4.64 -4.18 20.88
C GLY A 189 3.97 -3.28 21.90
N ASP A 190 2.69 -3.48 22.22
CA ASP A 190 1.94 -2.68 23.21
C ASP A 190 2.61 -2.72 24.59
N THR A 191 3.24 -3.86 24.92
CA THR A 191 3.93 -4.08 26.21
C THR A 191 5.44 -4.13 26.10
N LEU A 192 5.98 -4.42 24.91
CA LEU A 192 7.41 -4.58 24.66
C LEU A 192 8.07 -3.37 23.98
N GLY A 193 7.36 -2.25 23.88
CA GLY A 193 7.91 -0.99 23.38
C GLY A 193 7.97 -0.91 21.86
N GLY A 194 6.99 -1.52 21.16
CA GLY A 194 6.77 -1.30 19.74
C GLY A 194 6.45 0.18 19.47
N HIS A 195 7.05 0.76 18.42
CA HIS A 195 6.82 2.14 18.01
C HIS A 195 7.19 2.34 16.54
N ASN A 196 6.47 3.18 15.80
CA ASN A 196 6.57 3.33 14.35
C ASN A 196 6.36 2.03 13.57
N THR A 197 5.52 1.15 14.07
CA THR A 197 5.12 -0.10 13.42
C THR A 197 3.98 0.13 12.43
N ASP A 198 4.08 1.16 11.62
CA ASP A 198 3.04 1.52 10.64
C ASP A 198 2.61 0.31 9.81
N GLY A 199 1.30 0.14 9.60
CA GLY A 199 0.79 -0.95 8.78
C GLY A 199 1.15 -0.78 7.30
N PHE A 200 0.68 0.31 6.69
CA PHE A 200 0.92 0.61 5.27
C PHE A 200 1.40 2.04 5.08
N ASN A 201 2.64 2.19 4.60
CA ASN A 201 3.18 3.49 4.19
C ASN A 201 3.13 3.61 2.66
N VAL A 202 2.35 4.55 2.15
CA VAL A 202 2.16 4.77 0.71
C VAL A 202 2.86 6.05 0.26
N ASN A 203 3.79 5.89 -0.68
CA ASN A 203 4.59 6.98 -1.22
C ASN A 203 4.71 6.89 -2.75
N ASN A 204 4.52 8.01 -3.45
CA ASN A 204 4.69 8.10 -4.91
C ASN A 204 3.88 7.02 -5.67
N ALA A 205 2.67 6.74 -5.21
CA ALA A 205 1.85 5.66 -5.72
C ALA A 205 0.72 6.17 -6.62
N ASP A 206 0.28 5.35 -7.56
CA ASP A 206 -0.89 5.59 -8.38
C ASP A 206 -1.73 4.32 -8.54
N GLY A 207 -2.99 4.34 -8.11
CA GLY A 207 -3.85 3.16 -8.20
C GLY A 207 -3.48 2.06 -7.17
N VAL A 208 -3.67 2.34 -5.87
CA VAL A 208 -3.50 1.33 -4.81
C VAL A 208 -4.86 0.98 -4.24
N PHE A 209 -5.18 -0.30 -4.21
CA PHE A 209 -6.43 -0.81 -3.63
C PHE A 209 -6.11 -1.80 -2.51
N ILE A 210 -6.42 -1.41 -1.27
CA ILE A 210 -6.22 -2.22 -0.07
C ILE A 210 -7.59 -2.67 0.46
N THR A 211 -7.79 -3.96 0.67
CA THR A 211 -9.08 -4.47 1.15
C THR A 211 -8.95 -5.71 2.03
N ASN A 212 -9.91 -5.87 2.93
CA ASN A 212 -9.98 -7.02 3.84
C ASN A 212 -8.66 -7.22 4.60
N VAL A 213 -8.20 -6.15 5.27
CA VAL A 213 -6.99 -6.20 6.09
C VAL A 213 -7.30 -5.96 7.56
N ARG A 214 -6.51 -6.56 8.43
CA ARG A 214 -6.55 -6.36 9.88
C ARG A 214 -5.17 -5.92 10.34
N VAL A 215 -5.12 -4.77 11.01
CA VAL A 215 -3.88 -4.16 11.47
C VAL A 215 -3.97 -3.93 12.98
N TYR A 216 -3.03 -4.49 13.69
CA TYR A 216 -2.78 -4.24 15.12
C TYR A 216 -1.35 -3.73 15.24
N ASN A 217 -1.16 -2.47 15.60
CA ASN A 217 0.17 -1.84 15.57
C ASN A 217 0.24 -0.61 16.50
N GLN A 218 1.38 0.07 16.56
CA GLN A 218 1.63 1.21 17.43
C GLN A 218 1.99 2.49 16.65
N ASP A 219 1.52 2.63 15.37
CA ASP A 219 1.60 3.87 14.59
C ASP A 219 0.48 3.89 13.53
N ASP A 220 0.59 4.66 12.44
CA ASP A 220 -0.46 4.77 11.44
C ASP A 220 -0.90 3.38 10.93
N CYS A 221 -2.20 3.09 10.96
CA CYS A 221 -2.74 1.90 10.32
C CYS A 221 -2.42 1.93 8.82
N MET A 222 -2.68 3.07 8.21
CA MET A 222 -2.22 3.42 6.87
C MET A 222 -1.90 4.91 6.85
N ASN A 223 -0.77 5.27 6.24
CA ASN A 223 -0.50 6.65 5.88
C ASN A 223 -0.26 6.83 4.38
N VAL A 224 -0.72 7.96 3.85
CA VAL A 224 -0.48 8.39 2.47
C VAL A 224 0.33 9.69 2.51
N ASN A 225 1.60 9.62 2.16
CA ASN A 225 2.48 10.80 2.14
C ASN A 225 2.50 11.48 0.77
N THR A 226 2.49 10.68 -0.31
CA THR A 226 2.38 11.15 -1.70
C THR A 226 1.71 10.08 -2.56
N GLY A 227 0.88 10.50 -3.51
CA GLY A 227 0.24 9.59 -4.44
C GLY A 227 -1.21 9.95 -4.76
N ARG A 228 -1.82 9.14 -5.60
CA ARG A 228 -3.20 9.35 -6.04
C ARG A 228 -3.93 8.04 -6.34
N ASN A 229 -5.28 8.14 -6.42
CA ASN A 229 -6.13 6.98 -6.73
C ASN A 229 -5.93 5.83 -5.73
N ILE A 230 -6.01 6.14 -4.44
CA ILE A 230 -5.72 5.19 -3.37
C ILE A 230 -7.01 4.90 -2.61
N VAL A 231 -7.30 3.62 -2.42
CA VAL A 231 -8.49 3.16 -1.70
C VAL A 231 -8.09 2.14 -0.65
N MET A 232 -8.56 2.32 0.59
CA MET A 232 -8.57 1.29 1.62
C MET A 232 -10.02 1.03 2.05
N THR A 233 -10.44 -0.24 2.03
CA THR A 233 -11.84 -0.57 2.34
C THR A 233 -11.99 -1.89 3.10
N ASN A 234 -13.15 -2.08 3.75
CA ASN A 234 -13.51 -3.32 4.45
C ASN A 234 -12.43 -3.81 5.42
N SER A 235 -11.93 -2.92 6.25
CA SER A 235 -10.72 -3.17 7.02
C SER A 235 -10.90 -2.82 8.51
N PHE A 236 -9.91 -3.25 9.31
CA PHE A 236 -9.90 -3.05 10.75
C PHE A 236 -8.52 -2.58 11.21
N CYS A 237 -8.48 -1.55 12.04
CA CYS A 237 -7.28 -1.01 12.65
C CYS A 237 -7.45 -0.94 14.17
N SER A 238 -6.45 -1.38 14.93
CA SER A 238 -6.46 -1.29 16.40
C SER A 238 -5.08 -0.96 16.96
N GLY A 239 -5.04 -0.15 18.03
CA GLY A 239 -3.80 0.30 18.66
C GLY A 239 -3.04 1.37 17.87
N SER A 240 -3.56 1.76 16.72
CA SER A 240 -2.86 2.57 15.71
C SER A 240 -2.90 4.09 15.99
N HIS A 241 -2.18 4.84 15.14
CA HIS A 241 -2.40 6.29 14.99
C HIS A 241 -3.47 6.61 13.92
N GLY A 242 -4.29 5.61 13.53
CA GLY A 242 -5.45 5.75 12.67
C GLY A 242 -5.15 5.76 11.17
N LEU A 243 -6.13 6.31 10.44
CA LEU A 243 -6.10 6.45 8.98
C LEU A 243 -5.57 7.84 8.64
N SER A 244 -4.34 7.91 8.16
CA SER A 244 -3.59 9.17 8.06
C SER A 244 -3.32 9.62 6.63
N ILE A 245 -3.52 10.91 6.36
CA ILE A 245 -2.94 11.62 5.23
C ILE A 245 -1.72 12.38 5.76
N GLY A 246 -0.54 11.98 5.29
CA GLY A 246 0.73 12.59 5.73
C GLY A 246 1.59 11.69 6.64
N SER A 247 2.74 12.22 7.09
CA SER A 247 3.11 13.67 7.10
C SER A 247 3.30 14.22 5.68
N ILE A 248 2.57 15.27 5.34
CA ILE A 248 2.70 15.96 4.06
C ILE A 248 3.90 16.89 4.12
N ALA A 249 4.95 16.53 3.42
CA ALA A 249 6.19 17.30 3.30
C ALA A 249 6.17 18.22 2.08
N ASP A 250 7.21 19.01 1.93
CA ASP A 250 7.37 19.95 0.82
C ASP A 250 7.32 19.23 -0.54
N GLY A 251 6.60 19.80 -1.51
CA GLY A 251 6.40 19.24 -2.85
C GLY A 251 5.46 18.04 -2.92
N ALA A 252 4.88 17.56 -1.83
CA ALA A 252 3.98 16.41 -1.83
C ALA A 252 2.66 16.71 -2.54
N VAL A 253 2.17 15.73 -3.29
CA VAL A 253 0.84 15.75 -3.90
C VAL A 253 0.09 14.50 -3.47
N VAL A 254 -1.04 14.68 -2.77
CA VAL A 254 -1.98 13.62 -2.43
C VAL A 254 -3.33 13.95 -3.04
N LYS A 255 -3.86 13.02 -3.84
CA LYS A 255 -5.12 13.26 -4.55
C LYS A 255 -5.96 12.00 -4.68
N ASN A 256 -7.27 12.14 -4.53
CA ASN A 256 -8.24 11.05 -4.72
C ASN A 256 -7.90 9.84 -3.84
N VAL A 257 -8.05 10.03 -2.53
CA VAL A 257 -7.85 8.98 -1.52
C VAL A 257 -9.17 8.70 -0.82
N THR A 258 -9.54 7.43 -0.74
CA THR A 258 -10.77 6.99 -0.08
C THR A 258 -10.47 5.93 0.98
N PHE A 259 -10.98 6.17 2.18
CA PHE A 259 -11.08 5.20 3.26
C PHE A 259 -12.56 4.87 3.46
N GLU A 260 -12.93 3.60 3.34
CA GLU A 260 -14.35 3.22 3.34
C GLU A 260 -14.61 1.92 4.09
N ASN A 261 -15.72 1.86 4.85
CA ASN A 261 -16.13 0.66 5.57
C ASN A 261 -15.04 0.14 6.52
N ILE A 262 -14.48 1.01 7.37
CA ILE A 262 -13.38 0.68 8.26
C ILE A 262 -13.80 0.88 9.72
N VAL A 263 -13.38 -0.06 10.57
CA VAL A 263 -13.45 0.09 12.02
C VAL A 263 -12.07 0.48 12.53
N VAL A 264 -12.00 1.59 13.27
CA VAL A 264 -10.80 2.05 13.97
C VAL A 264 -11.05 1.96 15.46
N GLU A 265 -10.27 1.11 16.12
CA GLU A 265 -10.46 0.77 17.53
C GLU A 265 -9.21 1.09 18.33
N LYS A 266 -9.38 1.61 19.56
CA LYS A 266 -8.29 1.83 20.53
C LYS A 266 -7.07 2.55 19.92
N SER A 267 -7.30 3.48 19.01
CA SER A 267 -6.25 4.16 18.24
C SER A 267 -6.06 5.58 18.73
N GLN A 268 -4.82 6.04 18.79
CA GLN A 268 -4.48 7.38 19.27
C GLN A 268 -5.25 8.47 18.51
N GLN A 269 -5.41 8.30 17.20
CA GLN A 269 -6.36 9.05 16.38
C GLN A 269 -7.13 8.08 15.49
N ALA A 270 -8.36 8.41 15.11
CA ALA A 270 -9.06 7.59 14.13
C ALA A 270 -8.89 8.13 12.70
N ILE A 271 -9.10 9.42 12.51
CA ILE A 271 -8.91 10.10 11.23
C ILE A 271 -7.90 11.23 11.41
N ARG A 272 -6.88 11.26 10.58
CA ARG A 272 -5.79 12.23 10.72
C ARG A 272 -5.36 12.83 9.38
N ILE A 273 -5.23 14.15 9.34
CA ILE A 273 -4.42 14.85 8.32
C ILE A 273 -3.32 15.61 9.07
N LYS A 274 -2.05 15.36 8.72
CA LYS A 274 -0.88 16.02 9.32
C LYS A 274 0.00 16.60 8.21
N THR A 275 0.21 17.92 8.22
CA THR A 275 1.11 18.57 7.27
C THR A 275 2.31 19.18 7.99
N VAL A 276 3.49 18.96 7.46
CA VAL A 276 4.73 19.49 8.04
C VAL A 276 4.69 21.01 8.03
N SER A 277 5.01 21.61 9.16
CA SER A 277 5.05 23.08 9.31
C SER A 277 5.99 23.71 8.30
N GLY A 278 5.51 24.69 7.54
CA GLY A 278 6.25 25.38 6.49
C GLY A 278 6.31 24.70 5.14
N ALA A 279 5.81 23.46 5.02
CA ALA A 279 5.76 22.77 3.72
C ALA A 279 4.82 23.47 2.73
N VAL A 280 5.16 23.40 1.44
CA VAL A 280 4.33 23.83 0.31
C VAL A 280 3.93 22.57 -0.47
N ALA A 281 2.63 22.24 -0.45
CA ALA A 281 2.13 20.97 -0.98
C ALA A 281 0.63 21.04 -1.30
N SER A 282 0.06 19.96 -1.80
CA SER A 282 -1.38 19.88 -2.07
C SER A 282 -1.99 18.55 -1.63
N VAL A 283 -3.16 18.64 -1.00
CA VAL A 283 -4.00 17.51 -0.60
C VAL A 283 -5.40 17.78 -1.15
N SER A 284 -5.94 16.88 -1.98
CA SER A 284 -7.26 17.10 -2.57
C SER A 284 -8.06 15.81 -2.74
N ASP A 285 -9.38 15.95 -2.72
CA ASP A 285 -10.30 14.84 -2.99
C ASP A 285 -10.11 13.68 -2.01
N ILE A 286 -10.17 13.96 -0.72
CA ILE A 286 -10.02 12.98 0.35
C ILE A 286 -11.38 12.61 0.91
N THR A 287 -11.71 11.34 0.94
CA THR A 287 -13.00 10.85 1.42
C THR A 287 -12.81 9.79 2.52
N TYR A 288 -13.50 9.97 3.63
CA TYR A 288 -13.72 8.95 4.66
C TYR A 288 -15.21 8.64 4.72
N ARG A 289 -15.58 7.41 4.44
CA ARG A 289 -16.99 6.98 4.37
C ARG A 289 -17.22 5.73 5.21
N ASN A 290 -18.32 5.71 5.95
CA ASN A 290 -18.68 4.57 6.79
C ASN A 290 -17.54 4.16 7.74
N ILE A 291 -16.99 5.13 8.47
CA ILE A 291 -15.94 4.88 9.45
C ILE A 291 -16.57 4.76 10.83
N ARG A 292 -16.35 3.64 11.48
CA ARG A 292 -16.74 3.42 12.87
C ARG A 292 -15.55 3.62 13.80
N ILE A 293 -15.69 4.55 14.74
CA ILE A 293 -14.68 4.84 15.75
C ILE A 293 -15.09 4.16 17.05
N ASN A 294 -14.21 3.32 17.59
CA ASN A 294 -14.39 2.70 18.90
C ASN A 294 -13.16 3.01 19.75
N GLY A 295 -13.25 4.06 20.53
CA GLY A 295 -12.13 4.55 21.35
C GLY A 295 -11.65 3.60 22.44
N GLY A 296 -12.40 2.51 22.70
CA GLY A 296 -12.02 1.55 23.72
C GLY A 296 -12.32 2.01 25.14
N ASP A 297 -11.73 1.33 26.10
CA ASP A 297 -11.86 1.64 27.53
C ASP A 297 -10.82 2.70 27.93
N VAL A 298 -10.98 3.30 29.11
CA VAL A 298 -10.17 4.42 29.64
C VAL A 298 -8.66 4.15 29.80
N THR A 299 -8.22 2.93 29.56
CA THR A 299 -6.78 2.57 29.62
C THR A 299 -6.04 2.79 28.32
N ASP A 300 -6.74 3.03 27.21
CA ASP A 300 -6.12 3.17 25.89
C ASP A 300 -5.86 4.67 25.62
N VAL A 301 -4.67 4.97 25.10
CA VAL A 301 -4.26 6.34 24.75
C VAL A 301 -4.97 6.75 23.47
N VAL A 302 -6.16 7.32 23.60
CA VAL A 302 -6.88 7.95 22.49
C VAL A 302 -6.84 9.45 22.68
N ASP A 303 -6.17 10.17 21.79
CA ASP A 303 -6.06 11.63 21.86
C ASP A 303 -7.19 12.30 21.08
N TYR A 304 -7.50 11.80 19.89
CA TYR A 304 -8.46 12.44 19.00
C TYR A 304 -9.34 11.43 18.23
N GLY A 305 -10.61 11.77 18.09
CA GLY A 305 -11.46 11.11 17.09
C GLY A 305 -11.07 11.53 15.68
N ILE A 306 -11.10 12.84 15.41
CA ILE A 306 -10.66 13.43 14.13
C ILE A 306 -9.69 14.56 14.42
N ILE A 307 -8.54 14.57 13.73
CA ILE A 307 -7.59 15.68 13.80
C ILE A 307 -7.09 16.10 12.41
N ILE A 308 -7.14 17.41 12.16
CA ILE A 308 -6.48 18.06 11.04
C ILE A 308 -5.47 19.03 11.64
N ASP A 309 -4.17 18.81 11.35
CA ASP A 309 -3.07 19.57 11.94
C ASP A 309 -2.09 20.03 10.85
N GLN A 310 -2.06 21.34 10.59
CA GLN A 310 -1.10 21.99 9.69
C GLN A 310 0.09 22.60 10.43
N SER A 311 0.37 22.13 11.65
CA SER A 311 1.53 22.57 12.45
C SER A 311 2.49 21.41 12.79
N TYR A 312 2.36 20.24 12.12
CA TYR A 312 3.11 19.04 12.46
C TYR A 312 4.63 19.24 12.38
N GLY A 313 5.33 18.86 13.44
CA GLY A 313 6.78 19.04 13.54
C GLY A 313 7.26 20.48 13.76
N GLY A 314 6.35 21.45 13.86
CA GLY A 314 6.61 22.85 14.16
C GLY A 314 6.08 23.30 15.51
N THR A 315 5.81 24.59 15.63
CA THR A 315 5.20 25.16 16.84
C THR A 315 3.76 24.65 16.97
N LYS A 316 3.48 23.96 18.06
CA LYS A 316 2.16 23.38 18.36
C LYS A 316 1.04 24.44 18.31
N ASN A 317 -0.05 24.14 17.65
CA ASN A 317 -1.20 25.05 17.44
C ASN A 317 -0.86 26.34 16.65
N SER A 318 0.15 26.27 15.77
CA SER A 318 0.51 27.37 14.87
C SER A 318 0.51 26.84 13.41
N PRO A 319 -0.68 26.58 12.83
CA PRO A 319 -0.78 26.04 11.49
C PRO A 319 -0.20 26.99 10.45
N THR A 320 0.45 26.43 9.43
CA THR A 320 1.08 27.16 8.34
C THR A 320 0.28 27.11 7.03
N ASN A 321 0.51 28.06 6.13
CA ASN A 321 -0.36 28.31 4.97
C ASN A 321 0.06 27.57 3.69
N GLY A 322 1.19 26.84 3.69
CA GLY A 322 1.78 26.31 2.45
C GLY A 322 1.08 25.10 1.85
N VAL A 323 0.28 24.37 2.63
CA VAL A 323 -0.42 23.17 2.14
C VAL A 323 -1.90 23.46 1.96
N ASN A 324 -2.39 23.34 0.72
CA ASN A 324 -3.82 23.44 0.43
C ASN A 324 -4.50 22.08 0.65
N ILE A 325 -5.51 22.04 1.52
CA ILE A 325 -6.39 20.88 1.74
C ILE A 325 -7.75 21.20 1.15
N THR A 326 -8.10 20.55 0.06
CA THR A 326 -9.33 20.86 -0.68
C THR A 326 -10.22 19.63 -0.85
N ASN A 327 -11.53 19.85 -0.82
CA ASN A 327 -12.50 18.79 -1.07
C ASN A 327 -12.35 17.58 -0.12
N PHE A 328 -12.36 17.86 1.19
CA PHE A 328 -12.29 16.85 2.24
C PHE A 328 -13.71 16.45 2.67
N VAL A 329 -14.02 15.16 2.51
CA VAL A 329 -15.36 14.63 2.71
C VAL A 329 -15.38 13.61 3.85
N LEU A 330 -16.23 13.82 4.83
CA LEU A 330 -16.62 12.83 5.83
C LEU A 330 -18.09 12.47 5.64
N GLU A 331 -18.37 11.18 5.51
CA GLU A 331 -19.72 10.66 5.32
C GLU A 331 -19.96 9.44 6.20
N ASN A 332 -20.97 9.47 7.07
CA ASN A 332 -21.27 8.39 8.00
C ASN A 332 -20.05 8.03 8.87
N VAL A 333 -19.46 9.00 9.55
CA VAL A 333 -18.37 8.81 10.50
C VAL A 333 -18.95 8.92 11.92
N TYR A 334 -18.90 7.83 12.67
CA TYR A 334 -19.58 7.77 13.95
C TYR A 334 -18.87 6.87 14.97
N GLY A 335 -19.19 7.09 16.22
CA GLY A 335 -18.67 6.28 17.32
C GLY A 335 -18.40 7.08 18.58
N SER A 336 -17.44 6.62 19.36
CA SER A 336 -17.11 7.25 20.64
C SER A 336 -15.61 7.30 20.87
N VAL A 337 -15.20 8.29 21.68
CA VAL A 337 -13.84 8.41 22.23
C VAL A 337 -13.92 8.50 23.76
N PRO A 338 -12.85 8.16 24.50
CA PRO A 338 -12.78 8.29 25.95
C PRO A 338 -13.03 9.71 26.43
N SER A 339 -13.41 9.87 27.69
CA SER A 339 -13.81 11.17 28.28
C SER A 339 -12.71 12.24 28.28
N ASP A 340 -11.46 11.85 28.24
CA ASP A 340 -10.27 12.71 28.21
C ASP A 340 -9.79 13.06 26.80
N ALA A 341 -10.19 12.30 25.79
CA ALA A 341 -9.89 12.53 24.39
C ALA A 341 -10.65 13.73 23.80
N VAL A 342 -10.15 14.27 22.69
CA VAL A 342 -10.80 15.33 21.91
C VAL A 342 -11.57 14.70 20.74
N ARG A 343 -12.87 14.99 20.64
CA ARG A 343 -13.69 14.45 19.55
C ARG A 343 -13.22 14.88 18.19
N VAL A 344 -13.05 16.19 18.01
CA VAL A 344 -12.65 16.79 16.72
C VAL A 344 -11.72 17.97 16.99
N GLN A 345 -10.60 18.05 16.29
CA GLN A 345 -9.74 19.23 16.26
C GLN A 345 -9.38 19.57 14.82
N VAL A 346 -9.59 20.81 14.43
CA VAL A 346 -9.24 21.33 13.09
C VAL A 346 -8.34 22.55 13.27
N GLN A 347 -7.12 22.44 12.75
CA GLN A 347 -6.11 23.51 12.76
C GLN A 347 -5.60 23.73 11.35
N CYS A 348 -6.26 24.62 10.63
CA CYS A 348 -5.92 25.00 9.27
C CYS A 348 -5.12 26.29 9.22
N GLY A 349 -4.22 26.42 8.26
CA GLY A 349 -3.64 27.70 7.85
C GLY A 349 -4.73 28.63 7.30
N THR A 350 -4.41 29.88 7.14
CA THR A 350 -5.37 30.88 6.63
C THR A 350 -5.78 30.54 5.21
N SER A 351 -7.06 30.29 4.99
CA SER A 351 -7.69 29.98 3.69
C SER A 351 -7.16 28.69 3.00
N THR A 352 -6.48 27.79 3.73
CA THR A 352 -5.89 26.59 3.14
C THR A 352 -6.84 25.39 3.13
N CYS A 353 -7.87 25.34 3.95
CA CYS A 353 -8.85 24.28 4.04
C CYS A 353 -10.15 24.73 3.38
N THR A 354 -10.49 24.16 2.22
CA THR A 354 -11.67 24.56 1.45
C THR A 354 -12.46 23.35 0.91
N GLY A 355 -13.75 23.54 0.66
CA GLY A 355 -14.59 22.48 0.10
C GLY A 355 -14.83 21.30 1.04
N PHE A 356 -14.76 21.51 2.36
CA PHE A 356 -15.06 20.49 3.35
C PHE A 356 -16.55 20.17 3.37
N ARG A 357 -16.90 18.90 3.37
CA ARG A 357 -18.28 18.42 3.46
C ARG A 357 -18.37 17.28 4.47
N TRP A 358 -19.11 17.52 5.54
CA TRP A 358 -19.33 16.54 6.60
C TRP A 358 -20.80 16.20 6.67
N THR A 359 -21.16 14.96 6.40
CA THR A 359 -22.53 14.47 6.40
C THR A 359 -22.64 13.29 7.36
N ASN A 360 -23.57 13.36 8.29
CA ASN A 360 -23.77 12.31 9.29
C ASN A 360 -22.47 11.96 10.04
N VAL A 361 -21.83 13.00 10.62
CA VAL A 361 -20.64 12.87 11.47
C VAL A 361 -21.05 13.03 12.92
N GLY A 362 -20.90 11.98 13.72
CA GLY A 362 -21.32 11.96 15.12
C GLY A 362 -20.34 11.20 16.02
N ILE A 363 -19.46 11.93 16.71
CA ILE A 363 -18.53 11.36 17.70
C ILE A 363 -19.02 11.75 19.10
N THR A 364 -19.25 10.75 19.92
CA THR A 364 -19.71 10.90 21.31
C THR A 364 -18.56 10.72 22.31
N GLY A 365 -18.84 10.93 23.58
CA GLY A 365 -17.79 10.94 24.62
C GLY A 365 -16.90 12.17 24.50
N GLY A 366 -15.72 12.10 25.05
CA GLY A 366 -14.63 13.07 24.86
C GLY A 366 -14.95 14.53 25.15
N LYS A 367 -13.96 15.37 24.89
CA LYS A 367 -14.03 16.83 25.07
C LYS A 367 -14.21 17.52 23.71
N LYS A 368 -14.82 18.70 23.73
CA LYS A 368 -14.75 19.65 22.63
C LYS A 368 -13.36 20.27 22.59
N SER A 369 -12.76 20.44 21.41
CA SER A 369 -11.47 21.13 21.29
C SER A 369 -11.61 22.60 21.66
N THR A 370 -10.60 23.12 22.37
CA THR A 370 -10.41 24.56 22.62
C THR A 370 -9.36 25.19 21.70
N LYS A 371 -8.85 24.41 20.73
CA LYS A 371 -7.69 24.78 19.91
C LYS A 371 -7.99 24.72 18.40
N CYS A 372 -9.25 24.94 18.03
CA CYS A 372 -9.65 24.99 16.63
C CYS A 372 -9.24 26.32 16.00
N ILE A 373 -8.63 26.29 14.81
CA ILE A 373 -8.08 27.46 14.10
C ILE A 373 -8.52 27.40 12.64
N ASN A 374 -9.06 28.51 12.12
CA ASN A 374 -9.49 28.64 10.73
C ASN A 374 -10.36 27.47 10.24
N VAL A 375 -11.34 27.09 11.05
CA VAL A 375 -12.26 26.00 10.76
C VAL A 375 -13.13 26.37 9.55
N PRO A 376 -13.23 25.51 8.52
CA PRO A 376 -14.08 25.75 7.37
C PRO A 376 -15.55 25.93 7.76
N ALA A 377 -16.28 26.73 7.01
CA ALA A 377 -17.72 26.95 7.23
C ALA A 377 -18.49 25.61 7.18
N GLY A 378 -19.46 25.45 8.09
CA GLY A 378 -20.29 24.25 8.20
C GLY A 378 -19.65 23.07 8.93
N ILE A 379 -18.42 23.20 9.41
CA ILE A 379 -17.71 22.16 10.17
C ILE A 379 -17.79 22.48 11.67
N SER A 380 -18.15 21.48 12.45
CA SER A 380 -18.15 21.58 13.91
C SER A 380 -16.83 21.05 14.48
N CYS A 381 -16.23 21.85 15.31
CA CYS A 381 -14.96 21.54 15.99
C CYS A 381 -15.15 21.57 17.52
#